data_6b6a1869cb1280f49e6ba75940b0dd8f
#
_entry.id   6b6a1869cb1280f49e6ba75940b0dd8f
#
_cell.length_a   1.000
_cell.length_b   1.000
_cell.length_c   1.000
_cell.angle_alpha   90.00
_cell.angle_beta   90.00
_cell.angle_gamma   90.00
#
_symmetry.space_group_name_H-M   'P 1'
#
loop_
_entity.id
_entity.type
_entity.pdbx_description
1 polymer ?
#
loop_
_entity_poly.entity_id
_entity_poly.type
_entity_poly.pdbx_seq_one_letter_code
_entity_poly.pdbx_strand_id
1 'polypeptide(L)'
;MSRRISPVIPGFGLTLGYTLVYLSLIVLIPLAAMFVHASQLTWEQFWNIISAPRVIAALKLSFGTALFAAIINGIIGTLLAWVLVRYTFPGRKIIDAMIDLPFALPTAVAGIALTALYAPSGWVGQFATDLGFKIAYTPLGITLALTFVTLPFVVRTVQPVLADIPREVEEAAACLGAKPLQVFRHILMPALLPAWLTGFALAFARGVGEYGSVIFIAGNMPMKTEILPLLIMVKLDQYDYTGATAIGVLMLVVSFILLLLINLLQRRIETP
;
A
#
# COMPACT_ATOMS: atom_id res chain seq x y z
N MET A 1 -31.11 -26.39 18.04
CA MET A 1 -31.30 -25.35 19.10
C MET A 1 -30.16 -24.35 19.00
N SER A 2 -30.37 -23.21 18.38
CA SER A 2 -29.38 -22.13 18.26
C SER A 2 -29.24 -21.45 19.65
N ARG A 3 -28.08 -21.61 20.31
CA ARG A 3 -27.73 -20.82 21.50
C ARG A 3 -27.67 -19.35 21.10
N ARG A 4 -28.67 -18.59 21.47
CA ARG A 4 -28.59 -17.12 21.46
C ARG A 4 -27.52 -16.74 22.50
N ILE A 5 -26.34 -16.42 22.01
CA ILE A 5 -25.31 -15.77 22.83
C ILE A 5 -25.90 -14.39 23.16
N SER A 6 -26.30 -14.20 24.43
CA SER A 6 -26.70 -12.87 24.88
C SER A 6 -25.53 -11.91 24.72
N PRO A 7 -25.71 -10.76 24.05
CA PRO A 7 -24.62 -9.82 23.84
C PRO A 7 -24.11 -9.35 25.21
N VAL A 8 -22.82 -9.57 25.45
CA VAL A 8 -22.11 -9.20 26.68
C VAL A 8 -22.14 -7.67 26.89
N ILE A 9 -22.39 -6.91 25.85
CA ILE A 9 -22.41 -5.44 25.86
C ILE A 9 -23.86 -4.96 25.75
N PRO A 10 -24.39 -4.23 26.75
CA PRO A 10 -25.71 -3.62 26.66
C PRO A 10 -25.74 -2.62 25.50
N GLY A 11 -26.80 -2.68 24.66
CA GLY A 11 -26.92 -1.81 23.49
C GLY A 11 -26.26 -2.31 22.22
N PHE A 12 -25.68 -3.51 22.18
CA PHE A 12 -25.00 -4.07 21.00
C PHE A 12 -25.83 -3.99 19.72
N GLY A 13 -27.14 -4.27 19.78
CA GLY A 13 -28.00 -4.20 18.60
C GLY A 13 -28.15 -2.77 18.04
N LEU A 14 -28.24 -1.77 18.90
CA LEU A 14 -28.32 -0.37 18.50
C LEU A 14 -27.00 0.12 17.89
N THR A 15 -25.87 -0.20 18.53
CA THR A 15 -24.55 0.17 18.01
C THR A 15 -24.25 -0.52 16.69
N LEU A 16 -24.56 -1.80 16.56
CA LEU A 16 -24.41 -2.53 15.30
C LEU A 16 -25.27 -1.91 14.19
N GLY A 17 -26.56 -1.64 14.49
CA GLY A 17 -27.46 -1.01 13.53
C GLY A 17 -26.95 0.35 13.06
N TYR A 18 -26.53 1.21 13.99
CA TYR A 18 -25.96 2.51 13.66
C TYR A 18 -24.68 2.39 12.80
N THR A 19 -23.79 1.49 13.19
CA THR A 19 -22.53 1.25 12.44
C THR A 19 -22.81 0.77 11.03
N LEU A 20 -23.75 -0.17 10.86
CA LEU A 20 -24.13 -0.67 9.52
C LEU A 20 -24.78 0.41 8.66
N VAL A 21 -25.69 1.22 9.24
CA VAL A 21 -26.30 2.34 8.51
C VAL A 21 -25.26 3.37 8.11
N TYR A 22 -24.38 3.76 9.02
CA TYR A 22 -23.32 4.72 8.75
C TYR A 22 -22.36 4.21 7.64
N LEU A 23 -21.91 2.96 7.76
CA LEU A 23 -21.05 2.31 6.76
C LEU A 23 -21.76 2.24 5.39
N SER A 24 -23.05 1.89 5.38
CA SER A 24 -23.81 1.82 4.14
C SER A 24 -23.96 3.18 3.47
N LEU A 25 -24.28 4.22 4.22
CA LEU A 25 -24.46 5.57 3.67
C LEU A 25 -23.15 6.15 3.13
N ILE A 26 -22.04 5.99 3.86
CA ILE A 26 -20.80 6.68 3.52
C ILE A 26 -19.93 5.86 2.54
N VAL A 27 -20.00 4.54 2.59
CA VAL A 27 -19.13 3.66 1.77
C VAL A 27 -19.92 2.96 0.67
N LEU A 28 -20.99 2.22 1.04
CA LEU A 28 -21.66 1.37 0.06
C LEU A 28 -22.47 2.17 -0.99
N ILE A 29 -23.13 3.27 -0.59
CA ILE A 29 -23.92 4.06 -1.54
C ILE A 29 -23.03 4.76 -2.59
N PRO A 30 -21.93 5.47 -2.25
CA PRO A 30 -21.03 6.03 -3.25
C PRO A 30 -20.40 4.98 -4.18
N LEU A 31 -20.02 3.82 -3.63
CA LEU A 31 -19.51 2.72 -4.45
C LEU A 31 -20.58 2.16 -5.38
N ALA A 32 -21.80 1.93 -4.87
CA ALA A 32 -22.93 1.47 -5.69
C ALA A 32 -23.26 2.47 -6.79
N ALA A 33 -23.27 3.79 -6.49
CA ALA A 33 -23.49 4.83 -7.48
C ALA A 33 -22.49 4.78 -8.64
N MET A 34 -21.21 4.49 -8.34
CA MET A 34 -20.19 4.30 -9.38
C MET A 34 -20.51 3.10 -10.28
N PHE A 35 -20.95 1.96 -9.71
CA PHE A 35 -21.37 0.80 -10.50
C PHE A 35 -22.64 1.06 -11.31
N VAL A 36 -23.63 1.76 -10.74
CA VAL A 36 -24.85 2.17 -11.45
C VAL A 36 -24.51 3.08 -12.62
N HIS A 37 -23.56 4.00 -12.44
CA HIS A 37 -23.10 4.87 -13.53
C HIS A 37 -22.38 4.07 -14.63
N ALA A 38 -21.53 3.10 -14.24
CA ALA A 38 -20.86 2.21 -15.18
C ALA A 38 -21.83 1.28 -15.93
N SER A 39 -22.95 0.88 -15.30
CA SER A 39 -23.97 0.03 -15.94
C SER A 39 -24.76 0.70 -17.06
N GLN A 40 -24.66 2.04 -17.20
CA GLN A 40 -25.22 2.78 -18.33
C GLN A 40 -24.41 2.58 -19.62
N LEU A 41 -23.18 2.06 -19.50
CA LEU A 41 -22.35 1.68 -20.64
C LEU A 41 -22.81 0.35 -21.21
N THR A 42 -22.79 0.22 -22.53
CA THR A 42 -22.86 -1.09 -23.17
C THR A 42 -21.59 -1.89 -22.86
N TRP A 43 -21.70 -3.22 -22.84
CA TRP A 43 -20.54 -4.10 -22.61
C TRP A 43 -19.39 -3.82 -23.60
N GLU A 44 -19.72 -3.55 -24.85
CA GLU A 44 -18.76 -3.21 -25.89
C GLU A 44 -18.03 -1.90 -25.59
N GLN A 45 -18.78 -0.85 -25.21
CA GLN A 45 -18.18 0.44 -24.82
C GLN A 45 -17.27 0.30 -23.62
N PHE A 46 -17.71 -0.40 -22.57
CA PHE A 46 -16.91 -0.65 -21.38
C PHE A 46 -15.61 -1.39 -21.75
N TRP A 47 -15.72 -2.46 -22.54
CA TRP A 47 -14.56 -3.24 -22.96
C TRP A 47 -13.58 -2.43 -23.80
N ASN A 48 -14.07 -1.63 -24.73
CA ASN A 48 -13.22 -0.75 -25.57
C ASN A 48 -12.45 0.27 -24.72
N ILE A 49 -13.05 0.81 -23.66
CA ILE A 49 -12.38 1.74 -22.75
C ILE A 49 -11.29 1.04 -21.97
N ILE A 50 -11.61 -0.07 -21.29
CA ILE A 50 -10.64 -0.74 -20.40
C ILE A 50 -9.51 -1.47 -21.15
N SER A 51 -9.77 -1.90 -22.41
CA SER A 51 -8.76 -2.54 -23.26
C SER A 51 -7.90 -1.55 -24.03
N ALA A 52 -8.18 -0.24 -23.93
CA ALA A 52 -7.36 0.78 -24.58
C ALA A 52 -5.89 0.66 -24.13
N PRO A 53 -4.92 0.71 -25.08
CA PRO A 53 -3.50 0.54 -24.76
C PRO A 53 -2.99 1.46 -23.65
N ARG A 54 -3.52 2.70 -23.58
CA ARG A 54 -3.20 3.69 -22.55
C ARG A 54 -3.66 3.24 -21.17
N VAL A 55 -4.88 2.67 -21.05
CA VAL A 55 -5.44 2.17 -19.78
C VAL A 55 -4.66 0.95 -19.31
N ILE A 56 -4.35 0.01 -20.21
CA ILE A 56 -3.56 -1.18 -19.88
C ILE A 56 -2.14 -0.79 -19.43
N ALA A 57 -1.50 0.18 -20.08
CA ALA A 57 -0.20 0.68 -19.69
C ALA A 57 -0.24 1.31 -18.30
N ALA A 58 -1.23 2.16 -18.02
CA ALA A 58 -1.45 2.79 -16.72
C ALA A 58 -1.77 1.75 -15.62
N LEU A 59 -2.56 0.72 -15.94
CA LEU A 59 -2.86 -0.40 -15.05
C LEU A 59 -1.58 -1.14 -14.64
N LYS A 60 -0.80 -1.58 -15.61
CA LYS A 60 0.46 -2.29 -15.38
C LYS A 60 1.43 -1.46 -14.55
N LEU A 61 1.53 -0.18 -14.87
CA LEU A 61 2.41 0.73 -14.14
C LEU A 61 1.94 0.92 -12.68
N SER A 62 0.65 1.24 -12.45
CA SER A 62 0.13 1.46 -11.11
C SER A 62 0.32 0.25 -10.20
N PHE A 63 -0.15 -0.91 -10.65
CA PHE A 63 -0.06 -2.14 -9.86
C PHE A 63 1.37 -2.66 -9.76
N GLY A 64 2.16 -2.52 -10.83
CA GLY A 64 3.58 -2.92 -10.85
C GLY A 64 4.41 -2.10 -9.87
N THR A 65 4.35 -0.77 -9.94
CA THR A 65 5.12 0.10 -9.04
C THR A 65 4.66 -0.02 -7.58
N ALA A 66 3.35 -0.16 -7.33
CA ALA A 66 2.82 -0.41 -5.99
C ALA A 66 3.30 -1.76 -5.41
N LEU A 67 3.32 -2.81 -6.23
CA LEU A 67 3.84 -4.12 -5.84
C LEU A 67 5.33 -4.05 -5.50
N PHE A 68 6.13 -3.41 -6.35
CA PHE A 68 7.56 -3.22 -6.11
C PHE A 68 7.81 -2.41 -4.83
N ALA A 69 7.06 -1.32 -4.61
CA ALA A 69 7.15 -0.53 -3.38
C ALA A 69 6.79 -1.36 -2.14
N ALA A 70 5.72 -2.17 -2.21
CA ALA A 70 5.32 -3.04 -1.12
C ALA A 70 6.37 -4.13 -0.81
N ILE A 71 7.02 -4.70 -1.83
CA ILE A 71 8.13 -5.65 -1.65
C ILE A 71 9.33 -4.97 -0.97
N ILE A 72 9.73 -3.80 -1.45
CA ILE A 72 10.82 -3.02 -0.85
C ILE A 72 10.50 -2.72 0.61
N ASN A 73 9.28 -2.25 0.89
CA ASN A 73 8.84 -1.97 2.26
C ASN A 73 8.72 -3.24 3.12
N GLY A 74 8.33 -4.36 2.51
CA GLY A 74 8.36 -5.67 3.17
C GLY A 74 9.74 -6.02 3.71
N ILE A 75 10.79 -5.76 2.94
CA ILE A 75 12.17 -6.03 3.32
C ILE A 75 12.71 -4.95 4.27
N ILE A 76 12.70 -3.69 3.82
CA ILE A 76 13.29 -2.57 4.57
C ILE A 76 12.48 -2.28 5.84
N GLY A 77 11.15 -2.32 5.77
CA GLY A 77 10.27 -2.09 6.91
C GLY A 77 10.44 -3.15 8.00
N THR A 78 10.61 -4.42 7.64
CA THR A 78 10.92 -5.48 8.60
C THR A 78 12.29 -5.28 9.24
N LEU A 79 13.30 -4.90 8.45
CA LEU A 79 14.64 -4.58 8.97
C LEU A 79 14.59 -3.40 9.95
N LEU A 80 13.87 -2.33 9.59
CA LEU A 80 13.69 -1.17 10.46
C LEU A 80 12.95 -1.53 11.75
N ALA A 81 11.86 -2.31 11.66
CA ALA A 81 11.13 -2.79 12.82
C ALA A 81 12.06 -3.62 13.73
N TRP A 82 12.86 -4.49 13.15
CA TRP A 82 13.81 -5.31 13.91
C TRP A 82 14.87 -4.46 14.63
N VAL A 83 15.49 -3.51 13.93
CA VAL A 83 16.47 -2.59 14.52
C VAL A 83 15.83 -1.78 15.64
N LEU A 84 14.64 -1.25 15.45
CA LEU A 84 13.94 -0.46 16.45
C LEU A 84 13.50 -1.28 17.68
N VAL A 85 13.19 -2.57 17.54
CA VAL A 85 12.75 -3.39 18.67
C VAL A 85 13.94 -4.01 19.41
N ARG A 86 14.95 -4.51 18.69
CA ARG A 86 16.04 -5.31 19.27
C ARG A 86 17.24 -4.49 19.73
N TYR A 87 17.46 -3.29 19.17
CA TYR A 87 18.61 -2.48 19.50
C TYR A 87 18.24 -1.20 20.26
N THR A 88 19.13 -0.81 21.18
CA THR A 88 19.07 0.48 21.87
C THR A 88 20.24 1.34 21.38
N PHE A 89 19.94 2.52 20.84
CA PHE A 89 20.95 3.45 20.34
C PHE A 89 20.47 4.90 20.49
N PRO A 90 21.39 5.87 20.53
CA PRO A 90 21.02 7.28 20.58
C PRO A 90 20.26 7.67 19.30
N GLY A 91 19.15 8.43 19.45
CA GLY A 91 18.33 8.82 18.30
C GLY A 91 17.24 7.81 17.89
N ARG A 92 17.12 6.63 18.53
CA ARG A 92 16.09 5.63 18.23
C ARG A 92 14.68 6.23 18.17
N LYS A 93 14.30 7.07 19.15
CA LYS A 93 12.97 7.73 19.18
C LYS A 93 12.77 8.68 18.01
N ILE A 94 13.82 9.33 17.54
CA ILE A 94 13.76 10.24 16.37
C ILE A 94 13.52 9.42 15.11
N ILE A 95 14.26 8.34 14.90
CA ILE A 95 14.07 7.46 13.73
C ILE A 95 12.68 6.83 13.75
N ASP A 96 12.22 6.38 14.92
CA ASP A 96 10.87 5.83 15.06
C ASP A 96 9.79 6.87 14.71
N ALA A 97 9.94 8.11 15.16
CA ALA A 97 9.03 9.21 14.78
C ALA A 97 9.13 9.58 13.28
N MET A 98 10.33 9.52 12.69
CA MET A 98 10.53 9.79 11.25
C MET A 98 9.80 8.79 10.35
N ILE A 99 9.62 7.54 10.79
CA ILE A 99 8.86 6.55 10.04
C ILE A 99 7.38 6.97 9.89
N ASP A 100 6.84 7.71 10.84
CA ASP A 100 5.45 8.19 10.80
C ASP A 100 5.28 9.50 10.02
N LEU A 101 6.36 10.15 9.58
CA LEU A 101 6.29 11.39 8.79
C LEU A 101 5.34 11.29 7.58
N PRO A 102 5.32 10.19 6.79
CA PRO A 102 4.40 10.06 5.68
C PRO A 102 2.91 10.14 6.07
N PHE A 103 2.55 9.80 7.31
CA PHE A 103 1.18 9.96 7.82
C PHE A 103 0.85 11.41 8.19
N ALA A 104 1.84 12.16 8.63
CA ALA A 104 1.67 13.54 9.06
C ALA A 104 1.71 14.55 7.88
N LEU A 105 2.43 14.20 6.80
CA LEU A 105 2.59 15.07 5.65
C LEU A 105 1.43 14.89 4.66
N PRO A 106 0.85 15.99 4.12
CA PRO A 106 0.01 15.88 2.94
C PRO A 106 0.80 15.23 1.79
N THR A 107 0.20 14.24 1.14
CA THR A 107 0.91 13.44 0.11
C THR A 107 1.43 14.30 -1.05
N ALA A 108 0.73 15.37 -1.40
CA ALA A 108 1.19 16.34 -2.39
C ALA A 108 2.51 17.03 -1.97
N VAL A 109 2.62 17.41 -0.70
CA VAL A 109 3.86 18.03 -0.16
C VAL A 109 5.01 17.04 -0.20
N ALA A 110 4.77 15.80 0.17
CA ALA A 110 5.76 14.72 0.03
C ALA A 110 6.21 14.55 -1.42
N GLY A 111 5.28 14.56 -2.38
CA GLY A 111 5.58 14.48 -3.82
C GLY A 111 6.43 15.66 -4.31
N ILE A 112 6.11 16.87 -3.91
CA ILE A 112 6.91 18.08 -4.25
C ILE A 112 8.33 17.97 -3.68
N ALA A 113 8.45 17.59 -2.40
CA ALA A 113 9.74 17.46 -1.74
C ALA A 113 10.62 16.37 -2.40
N LEU A 114 10.03 15.21 -2.68
CA LEU A 114 10.72 14.14 -3.39
C LEU A 114 11.12 14.56 -4.81
N THR A 115 10.24 15.27 -5.52
CA THR A 115 10.55 15.76 -6.86
C THR A 115 11.71 16.77 -6.81
N ALA A 116 11.68 17.72 -5.87
CA ALA A 116 12.75 18.68 -5.70
C ALA A 116 14.11 18.01 -5.41
N LEU A 117 14.10 16.90 -4.67
CA LEU A 117 15.32 16.15 -4.33
C LEU A 117 15.84 15.30 -5.51
N TYR A 118 14.92 14.63 -6.22
CA TYR A 118 15.26 13.60 -7.23
C TYR A 118 15.12 14.06 -8.68
N ALA A 119 14.64 15.28 -8.95
CA ALA A 119 14.67 15.88 -10.28
C ALA A 119 16.13 16.07 -10.77
N PRO A 120 16.39 16.11 -12.09
CA PRO A 120 17.76 16.33 -12.62
C PRO A 120 18.47 17.58 -12.05
N SER A 121 17.73 18.56 -11.57
CA SER A 121 18.25 19.76 -10.91
C SER A 121 18.39 19.63 -9.38
N GLY A 122 17.88 18.55 -8.78
CA GLY A 122 17.95 18.28 -7.34
C GLY A 122 19.26 17.62 -6.95
N TRP A 123 19.63 17.69 -5.67
CA TRP A 123 20.91 17.18 -5.17
C TRP A 123 21.15 15.71 -5.48
N VAL A 124 20.18 14.84 -5.24
CA VAL A 124 20.30 13.41 -5.51
C VAL A 124 20.07 13.11 -6.99
N GLY A 125 19.14 13.85 -7.61
CA GLY A 125 18.82 13.68 -9.03
C GLY A 125 19.99 14.08 -9.95
N GLN A 126 20.73 15.11 -9.60
CA GLN A 126 21.95 15.53 -10.31
C GLN A 126 23.01 14.42 -10.27
N PHE A 127 23.30 13.91 -9.08
CA PHE A 127 24.24 12.78 -8.90
C PHE A 127 23.81 11.54 -9.68
N ALA A 128 22.52 11.20 -9.67
CA ALA A 128 22.01 10.07 -10.46
C ALA A 128 22.15 10.30 -11.96
N THR A 129 21.94 11.53 -12.42
CA THR A 129 22.07 11.91 -13.83
C THR A 129 23.53 11.81 -14.29
N ASP A 130 24.47 12.19 -13.45
CA ASP A 130 25.92 12.06 -13.71
C ASP A 130 26.34 10.58 -13.83
N LEU A 131 25.64 9.67 -13.13
CA LEU A 131 25.80 8.22 -13.25
C LEU A 131 25.03 7.61 -14.45
N GLY A 132 24.33 8.42 -15.24
CA GLY A 132 23.65 8.00 -16.47
C GLY A 132 22.21 7.51 -16.31
N PHE A 133 21.57 7.70 -15.15
CA PHE A 133 20.15 7.33 -14.95
C PHE A 133 19.32 8.47 -14.34
N LYS A 134 18.02 8.47 -14.65
CA LYS A 134 17.06 9.44 -14.12
C LYS A 134 16.15 8.79 -13.09
N ILE A 135 15.86 9.48 -11.99
CA ILE A 135 14.94 9.02 -10.94
C ILE A 135 13.56 9.66 -11.13
N ALA A 136 13.45 10.97 -11.00
CA ALA A 136 12.19 11.66 -11.22
C ALA A 136 11.73 11.52 -12.69
N TYR A 137 10.42 11.58 -12.89
CA TYR A 137 9.75 11.43 -14.19
C TYR A 137 9.94 10.07 -14.83
N THR A 138 10.18 9.04 -14.01
CA THR A 138 10.32 7.64 -14.42
C THR A 138 9.51 6.72 -13.49
N PRO A 139 9.27 5.44 -13.90
CA PRO A 139 8.66 4.45 -13.00
C PRO A 139 9.43 4.25 -11.69
N LEU A 140 10.74 4.47 -11.70
CA LEU A 140 11.59 4.40 -10.51
C LEU A 140 11.23 5.50 -9.50
N GLY A 141 11.00 6.73 -9.97
CA GLY A 141 10.55 7.83 -9.14
C GLY A 141 9.18 7.57 -8.52
N ILE A 142 8.26 6.99 -9.31
CA ILE A 142 6.95 6.56 -8.80
C ILE A 142 7.12 5.52 -7.69
N THR A 143 7.92 4.48 -7.93
CA THR A 143 8.19 3.43 -6.93
C THR A 143 8.80 4.02 -5.65
N LEU A 144 9.72 4.97 -5.78
CA LEU A 144 10.34 5.64 -4.63
C LEU A 144 9.32 6.44 -3.82
N ALA A 145 8.45 7.21 -4.47
CA ALA A 145 7.40 7.95 -3.78
C ALA A 145 6.42 7.00 -3.07
N LEU A 146 6.02 5.92 -3.73
CA LEU A 146 5.16 4.90 -3.11
C LEU A 146 5.85 4.20 -1.94
N THR A 147 7.14 3.88 -2.06
CA THR A 147 7.94 3.31 -0.97
C THR A 147 7.95 4.24 0.24
N PHE A 148 8.19 5.53 0.04
CA PHE A 148 8.15 6.51 1.12
C PHE A 148 6.78 6.56 1.80
N VAL A 149 5.70 6.74 1.03
CA VAL A 149 4.34 6.90 1.57
C VAL A 149 3.83 5.63 2.27
N THR A 150 4.25 4.45 1.82
CA THR A 150 3.71 3.19 2.32
C THR A 150 4.63 2.45 3.31
N LEU A 151 5.83 2.98 3.60
CA LEU A 151 6.78 2.40 4.55
C LEU A 151 6.19 2.17 5.96
N PRO A 152 5.45 3.14 6.54
CA PRO A 152 4.93 2.98 7.91
C PRO A 152 4.03 1.76 8.07
N PHE A 153 3.29 1.36 7.03
CA PHE A 153 2.34 0.24 7.12
C PHE A 153 3.03 -1.07 7.49
N VAL A 154 4.16 -1.38 6.88
CA VAL A 154 4.91 -2.60 7.21
C VAL A 154 5.58 -2.48 8.58
N VAL A 155 6.23 -1.36 8.86
CA VAL A 155 6.90 -1.16 10.14
C VAL A 155 5.92 -1.29 11.31
N ARG A 156 4.78 -0.61 11.24
CA ARG A 156 3.79 -0.56 12.34
C ARG A 156 2.98 -1.84 12.51
N THR A 157 2.94 -2.72 11.52
CA THR A 157 2.35 -4.06 11.67
C THR A 157 3.34 -5.08 12.23
N VAL A 158 4.62 -5.01 11.82
CA VAL A 158 5.64 -5.97 12.24
C VAL A 158 6.20 -5.64 13.63
N GLN A 159 6.41 -4.35 13.93
CA GLN A 159 7.05 -3.88 15.17
C GLN A 159 6.39 -4.41 16.45
N PRO A 160 5.07 -4.34 16.65
CA PRO A 160 4.45 -4.84 17.87
C PRO A 160 4.58 -6.36 18.00
N VAL A 161 4.36 -7.11 16.92
CA VAL A 161 4.47 -8.57 16.95
C VAL A 161 5.90 -9.00 17.29
N LEU A 162 6.90 -8.32 16.74
CA LEU A 162 8.30 -8.58 17.07
C LEU A 162 8.63 -8.22 18.53
N ALA A 163 7.99 -7.16 19.08
CA ALA A 163 8.18 -6.79 20.47
C ALA A 163 7.59 -7.82 21.44
N ASP A 164 6.51 -8.49 21.05
CA ASP A 164 5.87 -9.55 21.84
C ASP A 164 6.62 -10.88 21.83
N ILE A 165 7.57 -11.09 20.91
CA ILE A 165 8.42 -12.28 20.91
C ILE A 165 9.52 -12.11 21.98
N PRO A 166 9.55 -12.98 23.02
CA PRO A 166 10.57 -12.92 24.06
C PRO A 166 11.98 -13.13 23.48
N ARG A 167 12.96 -12.36 23.97
CA ARG A 167 14.38 -12.49 23.53
C ARG A 167 14.98 -13.84 23.90
N GLU A 168 14.51 -14.43 24.96
CA GLU A 168 14.93 -15.74 25.47
C GLU A 168 14.76 -16.84 24.42
N VAL A 169 13.82 -16.72 23.50
CA VAL A 169 13.64 -17.67 22.40
C VAL A 169 14.82 -17.61 21.43
N GLU A 170 15.29 -16.40 21.11
CA GLU A 170 16.44 -16.18 20.23
C GLU A 170 17.73 -16.64 20.92
N GLU A 171 17.88 -16.34 22.23
CA GLU A 171 19.02 -16.72 23.06
C GLU A 171 19.11 -18.24 23.24
N ALA A 172 17.98 -18.91 23.51
CA ALA A 172 17.93 -20.36 23.60
C ALA A 172 18.36 -21.06 22.30
N ALA A 173 17.89 -20.52 21.16
CA ALA A 173 18.30 -21.04 19.85
C ALA A 173 19.81 -20.84 19.60
N ALA A 174 20.38 -19.70 20.02
CA ALA A 174 21.80 -19.44 19.92
C ALA A 174 22.63 -20.39 20.82
N CYS A 175 22.14 -20.68 22.04
CA CYS A 175 22.74 -21.66 22.94
C CYS A 175 22.78 -23.08 22.33
N LEU A 176 21.79 -23.42 21.51
CA LEU A 176 21.75 -24.67 20.75
C LEU A 176 22.61 -24.64 19.47
N GLY A 177 23.36 -23.58 19.24
CA GLY A 177 24.27 -23.43 18.10
C GLY A 177 23.64 -22.91 16.81
N ALA A 178 22.41 -22.38 16.87
CA ALA A 178 21.76 -21.79 15.70
C ALA A 178 22.46 -20.47 15.28
N LYS A 179 22.74 -20.35 13.98
CA LYS A 179 23.27 -19.11 13.40
C LYS A 179 22.18 -18.03 13.32
N PRO A 180 22.52 -16.72 13.34
CA PRO A 180 21.52 -15.63 13.30
C PRO A 180 20.50 -15.74 12.15
N LEU A 181 20.95 -16.15 10.96
CA LEU A 181 20.05 -16.37 9.81
C LEU A 181 19.09 -17.56 10.03
N GLN A 182 19.53 -18.59 10.77
CA GLN A 182 18.66 -19.73 11.12
C GLN A 182 17.60 -19.32 12.13
N VAL A 183 17.97 -18.52 13.14
CA VAL A 183 17.02 -17.93 14.10
C VAL A 183 16.00 -17.08 13.37
N PHE A 184 16.45 -16.19 12.49
CA PHE A 184 15.54 -15.35 11.70
C PHE A 184 14.58 -16.18 10.84
N ARG A 185 15.11 -17.14 10.06
CA ARG A 185 14.31 -17.89 9.08
C ARG A 185 13.36 -18.91 9.73
N HIS A 186 13.75 -19.56 10.82
CA HIS A 186 13.00 -20.67 11.38
C HIS A 186 12.17 -20.30 12.63
N ILE A 187 12.49 -19.19 13.28
CA ILE A 187 11.81 -18.73 14.50
C ILE A 187 11.08 -17.41 14.26
N LEU A 188 11.83 -16.35 13.90
CA LEU A 188 11.23 -15.02 13.80
C LEU A 188 10.33 -14.89 12.58
N MET A 189 10.80 -15.28 11.39
CA MET A 189 10.03 -15.08 10.15
C MET A 189 8.69 -15.82 10.15
N PRO A 190 8.56 -17.08 10.58
CA PRO A 190 7.26 -17.74 10.69
C PRO A 190 6.30 -17.04 11.65
N ALA A 191 6.80 -16.55 12.79
CA ALA A 191 6.00 -15.81 13.77
C ALA A 191 5.56 -14.43 13.24
N LEU A 192 6.40 -13.77 12.46
CA LEU A 192 6.14 -12.45 11.89
C LEU A 192 5.31 -12.50 10.60
N LEU A 193 5.23 -13.65 9.94
CA LEU A 193 4.65 -13.79 8.59
C LEU A 193 3.22 -13.27 8.49
N PRO A 194 2.28 -13.53 9.42
CA PRO A 194 0.94 -12.97 9.36
C PRO A 194 0.93 -11.43 9.42
N ALA A 195 1.71 -10.84 10.34
CA ALA A 195 1.83 -9.38 10.46
C ALA A 195 2.51 -8.76 9.24
N TRP A 196 3.53 -9.44 8.71
CA TRP A 196 4.23 -9.05 7.50
C TRP A 196 3.30 -9.02 6.29
N LEU A 197 2.48 -10.06 6.10
CA LEU A 197 1.49 -10.13 5.02
C LEU A 197 0.42 -9.03 5.16
N THR A 198 -0.02 -8.75 6.39
CA THR A 198 -0.95 -7.65 6.66
C THR A 198 -0.33 -6.30 6.28
N GLY A 199 0.89 -6.02 6.73
CA GLY A 199 1.62 -4.80 6.40
C GLY A 199 1.88 -4.65 4.91
N PHE A 200 2.26 -5.74 4.25
CA PHE A 200 2.43 -5.80 2.80
C PHE A 200 1.12 -5.49 2.06
N ALA A 201 0.01 -6.12 2.45
CA ALA A 201 -1.30 -5.89 1.83
C ALA A 201 -1.76 -4.44 1.99
N LEU A 202 -1.59 -3.86 3.18
CA LEU A 202 -1.91 -2.46 3.46
C LEU A 202 -1.02 -1.51 2.65
N ALA A 203 0.29 -1.74 2.60
CA ALA A 203 1.22 -0.95 1.82
C ALA A 203 0.89 -1.01 0.32
N PHE A 204 0.58 -2.20 -0.20
CA PHE A 204 0.18 -2.40 -1.58
C PHE A 204 -1.14 -1.68 -1.90
N ALA A 205 -2.19 -1.90 -1.10
CA ALA A 205 -3.49 -1.27 -1.31
C ALA A 205 -3.40 0.26 -1.27
N ARG A 206 -2.65 0.79 -0.30
CA ARG A 206 -2.40 2.22 -0.18
C ARG A 206 -1.61 2.77 -1.37
N GLY A 207 -0.62 2.01 -1.85
CA GLY A 207 0.21 2.38 -3.01
C GLY A 207 -0.58 2.42 -4.30
N VAL A 208 -1.47 1.45 -4.55
CA VAL A 208 -2.32 1.43 -5.77
C VAL A 208 -3.21 2.66 -5.87
N GLY A 209 -3.77 3.12 -4.74
CA GLY A 209 -4.65 4.30 -4.68
C GLY A 209 -3.91 5.63 -4.52
N GLU A 210 -2.58 5.66 -4.54
CA GLU A 210 -1.82 6.90 -4.34
C GLU A 210 -1.88 7.79 -5.58
N TYR A 211 -2.24 9.05 -5.35
CA TYR A 211 -2.30 10.08 -6.38
C TYR A 211 -1.39 11.27 -6.05
N GLY A 212 -1.51 11.80 -4.82
CA GLY A 212 -0.98 13.09 -4.44
C GLY A 212 0.54 13.21 -4.54
N SER A 213 1.29 12.20 -4.07
CA SER A 213 2.75 12.21 -4.18
C SER A 213 3.23 11.89 -5.59
N VAL A 214 2.50 11.04 -6.30
CA VAL A 214 2.92 10.56 -7.61
C VAL A 214 2.73 11.61 -8.70
N ILE A 215 1.69 12.46 -8.62
CA ILE A 215 1.42 13.49 -9.66
C ILE A 215 2.63 14.39 -9.93
N PHE A 216 3.41 14.72 -8.93
CA PHE A 216 4.58 15.59 -9.06
C PHE A 216 5.81 14.87 -9.59
N ILE A 217 6.09 13.66 -9.09
CA ILE A 217 7.31 12.92 -9.43
C ILE A 217 7.20 12.09 -10.71
N ALA A 218 5.98 11.74 -11.12
CA ALA A 218 5.74 10.92 -12.31
C ALA A 218 5.91 11.69 -13.62
N GLY A 219 5.60 12.98 -13.66
CA GLY A 219 5.60 13.80 -14.87
C GLY A 219 4.49 13.45 -15.86
N ASN A 220 3.56 12.57 -15.48
CA ASN A 220 2.30 12.24 -16.19
C ASN A 220 2.45 12.02 -17.70
N MET A 221 3.48 11.29 -18.14
CA MET A 221 3.68 11.00 -19.57
C MET A 221 2.79 9.81 -19.99
N PRO A 222 1.87 9.99 -20.95
CA PRO A 222 1.02 8.91 -21.44
C PRO A 222 1.83 7.69 -21.85
N MET A 223 1.34 6.48 -21.54
CA MET A 223 1.97 5.19 -21.86
C MET A 223 3.34 4.92 -21.17
N LYS A 224 3.90 5.89 -20.41
CA LYS A 224 5.23 5.75 -19.77
C LYS A 224 5.19 5.88 -18.25
N THR A 225 4.62 6.99 -17.74
CA THR A 225 4.64 7.30 -16.31
C THR A 225 3.26 7.70 -15.78
N GLU A 226 2.22 7.58 -16.60
CA GLU A 226 0.84 7.86 -16.21
C GLU A 226 0.26 6.68 -15.44
N ILE A 227 -0.08 6.90 -14.17
CA ILE A 227 -0.75 5.90 -13.33
C ILE A 227 -2.29 6.00 -13.47
N LEU A 228 -3.02 4.93 -13.09
CA LEU A 228 -4.48 4.90 -13.19
C LEU A 228 -5.19 6.06 -12.47
N PRO A 229 -4.86 6.42 -11.23
CA PRO A 229 -5.47 7.58 -10.57
C PRO A 229 -5.27 8.88 -11.34
N LEU A 230 -4.08 9.09 -11.94
CA LEU A 230 -3.81 10.25 -12.80
C LEU A 230 -4.66 10.21 -14.07
N LEU A 231 -4.78 9.04 -14.71
CA LEU A 231 -5.60 8.89 -15.91
C LEU A 231 -7.09 9.15 -15.63
N ILE A 232 -7.60 8.73 -14.47
CA ILE A 232 -8.96 9.05 -14.03
C ILE A 232 -9.15 10.57 -13.94
N MET A 233 -8.21 11.28 -13.30
CA MET A 233 -8.25 12.74 -13.19
C MET A 233 -8.22 13.43 -14.56
N VAL A 234 -7.33 12.99 -15.46
CA VAL A 234 -7.27 13.50 -16.85
C VAL A 234 -8.60 13.32 -17.55
N LYS A 235 -9.30 12.18 -17.37
CA LYS A 235 -10.62 11.94 -17.94
C LYS A 235 -11.69 12.87 -17.35
N LEU A 236 -11.64 13.10 -16.05
CA LEU A 236 -12.53 14.06 -15.37
C LEU A 236 -12.31 15.50 -15.86
N ASP A 237 -11.06 15.92 -16.02
CA ASP A 237 -10.71 17.24 -16.54
C ASP A 237 -11.18 17.44 -17.99
N GLN A 238 -11.30 16.34 -18.75
CA GLN A 238 -11.85 16.32 -20.11
C GLN A 238 -13.38 16.19 -20.15
N TYR A 239 -14.05 16.19 -18.98
CA TYR A 239 -15.50 15.93 -18.85
C TYR A 239 -15.95 14.56 -19.36
N ASP A 240 -15.00 13.60 -19.53
CA ASP A 240 -15.27 12.22 -19.88
C ASP A 240 -15.57 11.40 -18.60
N TYR A 241 -16.72 11.69 -18.00
CA TYR A 241 -17.17 10.99 -16.78
C TYR A 241 -17.36 9.51 -17.00
N THR A 242 -17.76 9.13 -18.20
CA THR A 242 -17.98 7.75 -18.63
C THR A 242 -16.68 6.95 -18.64
N GLY A 243 -15.65 7.51 -19.27
CA GLY A 243 -14.32 6.91 -19.27
C GLY A 243 -13.70 6.86 -17.88
N ALA A 244 -13.82 7.94 -17.10
CA ALA A 244 -13.35 7.99 -15.73
C ALA A 244 -13.99 6.92 -14.83
N THR A 245 -15.31 6.74 -14.94
CA THR A 245 -16.06 5.74 -14.18
C THR A 245 -15.66 4.32 -14.58
N ALA A 246 -15.54 4.03 -15.87
CA ALA A 246 -15.12 2.70 -16.35
C ALA A 246 -13.72 2.31 -15.82
N ILE A 247 -12.76 3.26 -15.85
CA ILE A 247 -11.41 3.04 -15.32
C ILE A 247 -11.44 2.90 -13.80
N GLY A 248 -12.27 3.68 -13.10
CA GLY A 248 -12.46 3.58 -11.65
C GLY A 248 -13.01 2.21 -11.23
N VAL A 249 -14.02 1.69 -11.94
CA VAL A 249 -14.56 0.33 -11.70
C VAL A 249 -13.50 -0.73 -11.97
N LEU A 250 -12.76 -0.63 -13.07
CA LEU A 250 -11.64 -1.55 -13.36
C LEU A 250 -10.64 -1.57 -12.22
N MET A 251 -10.19 -0.39 -11.76
CA MET A 251 -9.23 -0.26 -10.68
C MET A 251 -9.74 -0.89 -9.37
N LEU A 252 -11.01 -0.65 -9.03
CA LEU A 252 -11.65 -1.19 -7.84
C LEU A 252 -11.76 -2.72 -7.90
N VAL A 253 -12.21 -3.27 -9.02
CA VAL A 253 -12.36 -4.72 -9.21
C VAL A 253 -11.01 -5.42 -9.12
N VAL A 254 -9.99 -4.91 -9.82
CA VAL A 254 -8.64 -5.49 -9.79
C VAL A 254 -8.04 -5.41 -8.38
N SER A 255 -8.18 -4.26 -7.70
CA SER A 255 -7.72 -4.09 -6.32
C SER A 255 -8.40 -5.06 -5.36
N PHE A 256 -9.73 -5.21 -5.48
CA PHE A 256 -10.50 -6.14 -4.66
C PHE A 256 -10.07 -7.60 -4.86
N ILE A 257 -9.90 -8.03 -6.11
CA ILE A 257 -9.44 -9.38 -6.43
C ILE A 257 -8.05 -9.63 -5.83
N LEU A 258 -7.11 -8.70 -5.98
CA LEU A 258 -5.76 -8.84 -5.46
C LEU A 258 -5.74 -8.89 -3.93
N LEU A 259 -6.49 -8.00 -3.26
CA LEU A 259 -6.61 -8.03 -1.80
C LEU A 259 -7.28 -9.32 -1.30
N LEU A 260 -8.31 -9.80 -2.01
CA LEU A 260 -8.94 -11.08 -1.69
C LEU A 260 -7.95 -12.23 -1.78
N LEU A 261 -7.13 -12.27 -2.83
CA LEU A 261 -6.08 -13.28 -3.00
C LEU A 261 -5.05 -13.22 -1.86
N ILE A 262 -4.59 -12.04 -1.48
CA ILE A 262 -3.66 -11.85 -0.35
C ILE A 262 -4.30 -12.35 0.96
N ASN A 263 -5.56 -11.99 1.23
CA ASN A 263 -6.27 -12.43 2.43
C ASN A 263 -6.51 -13.95 2.46
N LEU A 264 -6.79 -14.56 1.31
CA LEU A 264 -6.92 -16.01 1.23
C LEU A 264 -5.60 -16.74 1.48
N LEU A 265 -4.49 -16.18 0.99
CA LEU A 265 -3.15 -16.69 1.29
C LEU A 265 -2.83 -16.57 2.78
N GLN A 266 -3.15 -15.42 3.39
CA GLN A 266 -2.94 -15.18 4.81
C GLN A 266 -3.70 -16.20 5.68
N ARG A 267 -4.98 -16.42 5.39
CA ARG A 267 -5.80 -17.41 6.11
C ARG A 267 -5.24 -18.82 6.06
N ARG A 268 -4.64 -19.24 4.92
CA ARG A 268 -4.01 -20.57 4.80
C ARG A 268 -2.74 -20.71 5.65
N ILE A 269 -2.09 -19.61 5.98
CA ILE A 269 -0.87 -19.60 6.79
C ILE A 269 -1.22 -19.58 8.29
N GLU A 270 -2.33 -18.94 8.66
CA GLU A 270 -2.81 -18.86 10.04
C GLU A 270 -3.50 -20.14 10.53
N THR A 271 -3.98 -20.99 9.62
CA THR A 271 -4.54 -22.32 9.99
C THR A 271 -3.42 -23.34 9.99
N PRO A 272 -3.00 -23.86 11.17
CA PRO A 272 -2.00 -24.94 11.29
C PRO A 272 -2.48 -26.24 10.68
#